data_d2d0647f1e1b1fde87292f0d91fefead
#
_entry.id   d2d0647f1e1b1fde87292f0d91fefead
#
_cell.length_a   1.000
_cell.length_b   1.000
_cell.length_c   1.000
_cell.angle_alpha   90.00
_cell.angle_beta   90.00
_cell.angle_gamma   90.00
#
_symmetry.space_group_name_H-M   'P 1'
#
loop_
_entity.id
_entity.type
_entity.pdbx_description
1 polymer ?
#
loop_
_entity_poly.entity_id
_entity_poly.type
_entity_poly.pdbx_seq_one_letter_code
_entity_poly.pdbx_strand_id
1 'polypeptide(L)'
;MNTEANRKTEWVVGIGEALWDILPEGRKIGGAPANFAYHMSQFGLRSCAISAVGDDEAGRELRNQLREKGVGHMLETVPFPTGTVEVTLDGAGIPSYEIRQGVAWDNIPFTPQIEELARHTRAACFGTLAQRSPVSHRTIGRFLETMPDGEGQYKVFDINLRQHFYTQQVVEESLRKCNILKINDEELAVVGGMFGMEGMQHGEQCRTLLDRYGLRIVILTCGAAGSSVFA
;
A
#
# COMPACT_ATOMS: atom_id res chain seq x y z
N MET A 1 10.32 -20.67 24.59
CA MET A 1 11.35 -19.60 24.59
C MET A 1 11.97 -19.50 23.19
N ASN A 2 11.38 -18.80 22.25
CA ASN A 2 12.01 -18.46 20.95
C ASN A 2 11.23 -17.38 20.17
N THR A 3 10.31 -16.67 20.82
CA THR A 3 9.41 -15.72 20.14
C THR A 3 10.05 -14.35 19.86
N GLU A 4 10.99 -13.87 20.66
CA GLU A 4 11.62 -12.56 20.44
C GLU A 4 12.78 -12.60 19.43
N ALA A 5 13.57 -13.67 19.40
CA ALA A 5 14.66 -13.82 18.44
C ALA A 5 14.13 -13.98 17.01
N ASN A 6 13.01 -14.67 16.82
CA ASN A 6 12.37 -14.85 15.51
C ASN A 6 11.75 -13.55 14.96
N ARG A 7 11.26 -12.65 15.82
CA ARG A 7 10.69 -11.38 15.41
C ARG A 7 11.70 -10.42 14.75
N LYS A 8 12.99 -10.54 15.08
CA LYS A 8 14.06 -9.71 14.47
C LYS A 8 14.50 -10.17 13.09
N THR A 9 14.10 -11.35 12.65
CA THR A 9 14.49 -11.92 11.36
C THR A 9 13.40 -11.78 10.28
N GLU A 10 12.16 -11.53 10.68
CA GLU A 10 11.03 -11.43 9.76
C GLU A 10 10.84 -10.01 9.26
N TRP A 11 10.48 -9.89 7.99
CA TRP A 11 10.28 -8.60 7.33
C TRP A 11 8.86 -8.09 7.45
N VAL A 12 8.74 -6.75 7.51
CA VAL A 12 7.49 -6.01 7.33
C VAL A 12 7.61 -5.19 6.05
N VAL A 13 6.76 -5.43 5.08
CA VAL A 13 6.93 -4.93 3.71
C VAL A 13 5.80 -4.00 3.33
N GLY A 14 6.13 -2.86 2.73
CA GLY A 14 5.19 -2.06 1.94
C GLY A 14 5.47 -2.31 0.45
N ILE A 15 4.50 -2.82 -0.30
CA ILE A 15 4.65 -3.09 -1.74
C ILE A 15 3.66 -2.30 -2.57
N GLY A 16 4.17 -1.50 -3.51
CA GLY A 16 3.34 -0.66 -4.38
C GLY A 16 4.05 0.61 -4.81
N GLU A 17 3.33 1.73 -4.86
CA GLU A 17 3.88 3.00 -5.27
C GLU A 17 4.88 3.57 -4.27
N ALA A 18 6.00 4.06 -4.80
CA ALA A 18 6.92 4.98 -4.17
C ALA A 18 7.18 6.12 -5.15
N LEU A 19 6.97 7.35 -4.72
CA LEU A 19 6.88 8.51 -5.61
C LEU A 19 7.30 9.79 -4.91
N TRP A 20 7.33 10.87 -5.67
CA TRP A 20 7.49 12.22 -5.16
C TRP A 20 6.18 12.97 -5.18
N ASP A 21 5.73 13.45 -4.03
CA ASP A 21 4.72 14.49 -3.93
C ASP A 21 5.38 15.84 -4.21
N ILE A 22 5.02 16.48 -5.30
CA ILE A 22 5.54 17.78 -5.72
C ILE A 22 4.62 18.86 -5.15
N LEU A 23 5.12 19.54 -4.14
CA LEU A 23 4.42 20.57 -3.40
C LEU A 23 5.01 21.95 -3.76
N PRO A 24 4.28 23.08 -3.57
CA PRO A 24 4.83 24.41 -3.81
C PRO A 24 6.13 24.70 -3.07
N GLU A 25 6.31 24.14 -1.88
CA GLU A 25 7.50 24.32 -1.03
C GLU A 25 8.62 23.31 -1.31
N GLY A 26 8.45 22.41 -2.26
CA GLY A 26 9.42 21.38 -2.61
C GLY A 26 8.81 19.99 -2.73
N ARG A 27 9.65 18.95 -2.83
CA ARG A 27 9.20 17.57 -2.98
C ARG A 27 9.36 16.76 -1.69
N LYS A 28 8.42 15.86 -1.44
CA LYS A 28 8.44 14.91 -0.32
C LYS A 28 8.23 13.49 -0.84
N ILE A 29 8.81 12.51 -0.13
CA ILE A 29 8.52 11.10 -0.44
C ILE A 29 7.06 10.84 -0.14
N GLY A 30 6.35 10.28 -1.14
CA GLY A 30 5.00 9.82 -1.08
C GLY A 30 4.85 8.34 -1.43
N GLY A 31 3.61 7.86 -1.40
CA GLY A 31 3.25 6.48 -1.62
C GLY A 31 2.88 5.78 -0.31
N ALA A 32 1.63 5.31 -0.22
CA ALA A 32 1.13 4.69 1.01
C ALA A 32 1.96 3.46 1.45
N PRO A 33 2.37 2.53 0.55
CA PRO A 33 3.22 1.41 0.92
C PRO A 33 4.62 1.84 1.40
N ALA A 34 5.23 2.85 0.77
CA ALA A 34 6.53 3.36 1.20
C ALA A 34 6.44 4.03 2.58
N ASN A 35 5.38 4.79 2.84
CA ASN A 35 5.10 5.40 4.14
C ASN A 35 4.86 4.33 5.21
N PHE A 36 4.13 3.26 4.89
CA PHE A 36 3.97 2.13 5.81
C PHE A 36 5.32 1.54 6.20
N ALA A 37 6.19 1.22 5.25
CA ALA A 37 7.52 0.70 5.53
C ALA A 37 8.36 1.66 6.40
N TYR A 38 8.26 2.96 6.13
CA TYR A 38 8.91 3.99 6.95
C TYR A 38 8.42 3.96 8.40
N HIS A 39 7.11 3.99 8.63
CA HIS A 39 6.57 3.97 9.99
C HIS A 39 6.93 2.68 10.73
N MET A 40 6.93 1.54 10.05
CA MET A 40 7.35 0.28 10.66
C MET A 40 8.82 0.32 11.09
N SER A 41 9.71 0.96 10.31
CA SER A 41 11.11 1.15 10.71
C SER A 41 11.24 1.99 11.98
N GLN A 42 10.39 3.02 12.14
CA GLN A 42 10.40 3.88 13.33
C GLN A 42 9.95 3.13 14.61
N PHE A 43 9.16 2.07 14.46
CA PHE A 43 8.84 1.14 15.56
C PHE A 43 9.93 0.09 15.79
N GLY A 44 11.09 0.20 15.13
CA GLY A 44 12.21 -0.72 15.28
C GLY A 44 12.01 -2.08 14.60
N LEU A 45 11.02 -2.19 13.69
CA LEU A 45 10.79 -3.39 12.90
C LEU A 45 11.71 -3.41 11.67
N ARG A 46 12.08 -4.59 11.23
CA ARG A 46 12.82 -4.78 9.99
C ARG A 46 11.88 -4.57 8.80
N SER A 47 11.90 -3.38 8.23
CA SER A 47 10.97 -2.99 7.18
C SER A 47 11.64 -2.86 5.82
N CYS A 48 10.84 -3.03 4.75
CA CYS A 48 11.29 -2.86 3.38
C CYS A 48 10.16 -2.26 2.52
N ALA A 49 10.50 -1.25 1.70
CA ALA A 49 9.64 -0.75 0.65
C ALA A 49 10.00 -1.43 -0.68
N ILE A 50 9.02 -2.07 -1.33
CA ILE A 50 9.17 -2.67 -2.67
C ILE A 50 8.42 -1.80 -3.67
N SER A 51 9.14 -1.31 -4.69
CA SER A 51 8.59 -0.49 -5.76
C SER A 51 9.51 -0.52 -6.99
N ALA A 52 9.29 0.40 -7.93
CA ALA A 52 10.21 0.65 -9.02
C ALA A 52 10.43 2.15 -9.22
N VAL A 53 11.59 2.51 -9.73
CA VAL A 53 11.99 3.89 -10.07
C VAL A 53 12.65 3.91 -11.45
N GLY A 54 12.70 5.08 -12.06
CA GLY A 54 13.44 5.32 -13.29
C GLY A 54 14.96 5.34 -13.10
N ASP A 55 15.70 5.22 -14.20
CA ASP A 55 17.12 5.56 -14.24
C ASP A 55 17.29 7.08 -14.40
N ASP A 56 16.76 7.80 -13.43
CA ASP A 56 16.73 9.26 -13.38
C ASP A 56 17.21 9.79 -12.02
N GLU A 57 17.41 11.10 -11.93
CA GLU A 57 17.85 11.75 -10.70
C GLU A 57 16.84 11.58 -9.57
N ALA A 58 15.53 11.67 -9.88
CA ALA A 58 14.45 11.51 -8.91
C ALA A 58 14.46 10.10 -8.28
N GLY A 59 14.72 9.06 -9.07
CA GLY A 59 14.84 7.68 -8.58
C GLY A 59 16.08 7.46 -7.72
N ARG A 60 17.22 8.04 -8.10
CA ARG A 60 18.44 7.97 -7.28
C ARG A 60 18.25 8.66 -5.95
N GLU A 61 17.63 9.84 -5.94
CA GLU A 61 17.38 10.59 -4.73
C GLU A 61 16.36 9.89 -3.82
N LEU A 62 15.30 9.30 -4.39
CA LEU A 62 14.30 8.56 -3.61
C LEU A 62 14.94 7.38 -2.85
N ARG A 63 15.83 6.62 -3.51
CA ARG A 63 16.63 5.57 -2.85
C ARG A 63 17.51 6.12 -1.72
N ASN A 64 18.19 7.24 -1.96
CA ASN A 64 19.06 7.85 -0.97
C ASN A 64 18.27 8.30 0.26
N GLN A 65 17.15 8.98 0.07
CA GLN A 65 16.31 9.44 1.18
C GLN A 65 15.71 8.29 1.99
N LEU A 66 15.27 7.19 1.36
CA LEU A 66 14.82 6.01 2.09
C LEU A 66 15.95 5.41 2.93
N ARG A 67 17.18 5.35 2.37
CA ARG A 67 18.36 4.87 3.09
C ARG A 67 18.69 5.77 4.29
N GLU A 68 18.69 7.09 4.11
CA GLU A 68 18.93 8.06 5.18
C GLU A 68 17.91 7.97 6.32
N LYS A 69 16.66 7.63 5.98
CA LYS A 69 15.59 7.37 6.93
C LYS A 69 15.63 5.98 7.58
N GLY A 70 16.64 5.15 7.23
CA GLY A 70 16.79 3.81 7.79
C GLY A 70 15.76 2.79 7.27
N VAL A 71 15.10 3.06 6.14
CA VAL A 71 14.14 2.15 5.52
C VAL A 71 14.84 1.22 4.55
N GLY A 72 14.72 -0.10 4.75
CA GLY A 72 15.11 -1.08 3.74
C GLY A 72 14.28 -0.88 2.47
N HIS A 73 14.88 -1.05 1.30
CA HIS A 73 14.15 -0.89 0.06
C HIS A 73 14.67 -1.80 -1.05
N MET A 74 13.75 -2.28 -1.86
CA MET A 74 13.95 -2.92 -3.16
C MET A 74 13.21 -2.09 -4.21
N LEU A 75 13.88 -1.03 -4.68
CA LEU A 75 13.38 -0.18 -5.75
C LEU A 75 14.06 -0.61 -7.05
N GLU A 76 13.36 -1.40 -7.84
CA GLU A 76 13.89 -1.87 -9.12
C GLU A 76 14.03 -0.71 -10.13
N THR A 77 15.08 -0.72 -10.93
CA THR A 77 15.24 0.27 -12.02
C THR A 77 14.54 -0.25 -13.27
N VAL A 78 13.63 0.56 -13.81
CA VAL A 78 12.86 0.21 -15.01
C VAL A 78 12.93 1.35 -16.04
N PRO A 79 12.69 1.08 -17.35
CA PRO A 79 12.76 2.10 -18.40
C PRO A 79 11.51 3.01 -18.45
N PHE A 80 11.10 3.48 -17.30
CA PHE A 80 9.99 4.41 -17.11
C PHE A 80 10.41 5.50 -16.13
N PRO A 81 9.88 6.73 -16.24
CA PRO A 81 10.23 7.80 -15.31
C PRO A 81 9.81 7.48 -13.89
N THR A 82 10.57 7.97 -12.91
CA THR A 82 10.17 7.90 -11.50
C THR A 82 8.84 8.62 -11.30
N GLY A 83 7.94 8.00 -10.52
CA GLY A 83 6.59 8.50 -10.31
C GLY A 83 6.56 9.82 -9.54
N THR A 84 5.67 10.71 -9.98
CA THR A 84 5.37 11.98 -9.31
C THR A 84 3.87 12.16 -9.17
N VAL A 85 3.48 12.87 -8.12
CA VAL A 85 2.12 13.43 -7.93
C VAL A 85 2.28 14.93 -7.80
N GLU A 86 1.69 15.68 -8.72
CA GLU A 86 1.66 17.13 -8.62
C GLU A 86 0.49 17.56 -7.73
N VAL A 87 0.81 18.36 -6.71
CA VAL A 87 -0.18 18.90 -5.78
C VAL A 87 -0.31 20.39 -6.07
N THR A 88 -1.45 20.78 -6.62
CA THR A 88 -1.80 22.19 -6.88
C THR A 88 -2.88 22.63 -5.90
N LEU A 89 -2.79 23.87 -5.44
CA LEU A 89 -3.82 24.46 -4.59
C LEU A 89 -4.68 25.38 -5.46
N ASP A 90 -5.99 25.27 -5.36
CA ASP A 90 -6.90 26.25 -5.98
C ASP A 90 -6.91 27.59 -5.22
N GLY A 91 -7.67 28.57 -5.72
CA GLY A 91 -7.79 29.89 -5.10
C GLY A 91 -8.39 29.90 -3.69
N ALA A 92 -8.98 28.78 -3.25
CA ALA A 92 -9.52 28.57 -1.91
C ALA A 92 -8.56 27.71 -1.02
N GLY A 93 -7.40 27.33 -1.57
CA GLY A 93 -6.42 26.48 -0.86
C GLY A 93 -6.78 24.99 -0.86
N ILE A 94 -7.73 24.56 -1.69
CA ILE A 94 -8.12 23.16 -1.81
C ILE A 94 -7.11 22.42 -2.68
N PRO A 95 -6.50 21.31 -2.21
CA PRO A 95 -5.52 20.58 -2.98
C PRO A 95 -6.18 19.78 -4.11
N SER A 96 -5.60 19.86 -5.30
CA SER A 96 -5.85 18.98 -6.44
C SER A 96 -4.61 18.15 -6.70
N TYR A 97 -4.80 16.87 -6.98
CA TYR A 97 -3.71 15.90 -7.17
C TYR A 97 -3.71 15.42 -8.62
N GLU A 98 -2.59 15.56 -9.31
CA GLU A 98 -2.39 14.93 -10.62
C GLU A 98 -1.44 13.75 -10.49
N ILE A 99 -1.98 12.53 -10.57
CA ILE A 99 -1.21 11.29 -10.47
C ILE A 99 -0.78 10.85 -11.87
N ARG A 100 0.50 11.00 -12.16
CA ARG A 100 1.06 10.66 -13.46
C ARG A 100 0.94 9.17 -13.78
N GLN A 101 0.60 8.85 -15.03
CA GLN A 101 0.52 7.49 -15.53
C GLN A 101 1.77 7.12 -16.35
N GLY A 102 2.01 5.82 -16.57
CA GLY A 102 3.14 5.32 -17.34
C GLY A 102 4.47 5.56 -16.64
N VAL A 103 4.49 5.46 -15.34
CA VAL A 103 5.65 5.68 -14.47
C VAL A 103 6.25 4.36 -13.97
N ALA A 104 7.39 4.45 -13.33
CA ALA A 104 8.16 3.28 -12.90
C ALA A 104 7.38 2.33 -12.00
N TRP A 105 6.67 2.82 -10.99
CA TRP A 105 5.90 1.97 -10.07
C TRP A 105 4.65 1.30 -10.71
N ASP A 106 4.26 1.67 -11.93
CA ASP A 106 3.32 0.90 -12.75
C ASP A 106 3.95 -0.41 -13.27
N ASN A 107 5.27 -0.56 -13.17
CA ASN A 107 6.07 -1.62 -13.79
C ASN A 107 7.00 -2.32 -12.79
N ILE A 108 6.54 -2.61 -11.58
CA ILE A 108 7.31 -3.32 -10.55
C ILE A 108 7.53 -4.76 -11.03
N PRO A 109 8.77 -5.19 -11.32
CA PRO A 109 9.04 -6.55 -11.72
C PRO A 109 9.03 -7.51 -10.51
N PHE A 110 8.68 -8.77 -10.75
CA PHE A 110 8.82 -9.82 -9.73
C PHE A 110 10.16 -10.52 -9.90
N THR A 111 11.17 -10.05 -9.17
CA THR A 111 12.54 -10.58 -9.23
C THR A 111 12.75 -11.74 -8.24
N PRO A 112 13.79 -12.59 -8.43
CA PRO A 112 14.14 -13.64 -7.46
C PRO A 112 14.40 -13.07 -6.05
N GLN A 113 14.94 -11.87 -5.95
CA GLN A 113 15.19 -11.20 -4.67
C GLN A 113 13.89 -10.80 -3.97
N ILE A 114 12.91 -10.30 -4.73
CA ILE A 114 11.57 -9.98 -4.21
C ILE A 114 10.84 -11.27 -3.79
N GLU A 115 10.99 -12.34 -4.56
CA GLU A 115 10.42 -13.65 -4.22
C GLU A 115 11.01 -14.21 -2.92
N GLU A 116 12.33 -14.12 -2.76
CA GLU A 116 13.00 -14.56 -1.52
C GLU A 116 12.58 -13.72 -0.31
N LEU A 117 12.45 -12.40 -0.48
CA LEU A 117 11.93 -11.53 0.57
C LEU A 117 10.50 -11.91 0.97
N ALA A 118 9.63 -12.23 -0.01
CA ALA A 118 8.25 -12.63 0.25
C ALA A 118 8.17 -13.86 1.17
N ARG A 119 9.03 -14.88 0.97
CA ARG A 119 9.09 -16.08 1.82
C ARG A 119 9.45 -15.79 3.28
N HIS A 120 10.10 -14.66 3.53
CA HIS A 120 10.52 -14.23 4.87
C HIS A 120 9.71 -13.03 5.39
N THR A 121 8.62 -12.69 4.72
CA THR A 121 7.74 -11.57 5.09
C THR A 121 6.66 -12.04 6.06
N ARG A 122 6.57 -11.38 7.20
CA ARG A 122 5.54 -11.60 8.21
C ARG A 122 4.32 -10.71 7.99
N ALA A 123 4.55 -9.47 7.57
CA ALA A 123 3.46 -8.53 7.30
C ALA A 123 3.73 -7.79 5.99
N ALA A 124 2.71 -7.65 5.15
CA ALA A 124 2.78 -6.84 3.95
C ALA A 124 1.60 -5.87 3.89
N CYS A 125 1.89 -4.62 3.51
CA CYS A 125 0.86 -3.62 3.22
C CYS A 125 0.89 -3.27 1.73
N PHE A 126 -0.28 -3.23 1.11
CA PHE A 126 -0.48 -2.90 -0.30
C PHE A 126 -1.79 -2.13 -0.49
N GLY A 127 -1.93 -1.43 -1.61
CA GLY A 127 -3.12 -0.63 -1.93
C GLY A 127 -3.64 -0.88 -3.33
N THR A 128 -4.64 -0.09 -3.77
CA THR A 128 -5.22 -0.19 -5.12
C THR A 128 -4.36 0.51 -6.17
N LEU A 129 -3.72 1.63 -5.82
CA LEU A 129 -3.15 2.55 -6.81
C LEU A 129 -2.09 1.90 -7.70
N ALA A 130 -1.14 1.17 -7.14
CA ALA A 130 -0.12 0.47 -7.93
C ALA A 130 -0.70 -0.71 -8.74
N GLN A 131 -1.88 -1.19 -8.39
CA GLN A 131 -2.57 -2.27 -9.10
C GLN A 131 -3.33 -1.78 -10.34
N ARG A 132 -3.34 -0.48 -10.63
CA ARG A 132 -3.91 0.06 -11.88
C ARG A 132 -3.20 -0.46 -13.13
N SER A 133 -1.93 -0.85 -13.00
CA SER A 133 -1.14 -1.45 -14.08
C SER A 133 -1.09 -2.98 -13.95
N PRO A 134 -1.30 -3.72 -15.05
CA PRO A 134 -1.26 -5.18 -15.03
C PRO A 134 0.08 -5.77 -14.58
N VAL A 135 1.20 -5.05 -14.77
CA VAL A 135 2.54 -5.52 -14.37
C VAL A 135 2.64 -5.53 -12.86
N SER A 136 2.43 -4.39 -12.22
CA SER A 136 2.51 -4.26 -10.77
C SER A 136 1.40 -5.03 -10.04
N HIS A 137 0.19 -5.10 -10.63
CA HIS A 137 -0.89 -5.94 -10.11
C HIS A 137 -0.48 -7.41 -9.99
N ARG A 138 0.12 -7.98 -11.06
CA ARG A 138 0.64 -9.37 -11.02
C ARG A 138 1.75 -9.55 -10.01
N THR A 139 2.67 -8.58 -9.91
CA THR A 139 3.79 -8.65 -8.95
C THR A 139 3.29 -8.62 -7.52
N ILE A 140 2.36 -7.71 -7.18
CA ILE A 140 1.74 -7.64 -5.86
C ILE A 140 1.01 -8.95 -5.54
N GLY A 141 0.21 -9.46 -6.49
CA GLY A 141 -0.50 -10.72 -6.33
C GLY A 141 0.44 -11.91 -6.04
N ARG A 142 1.51 -12.07 -6.84
CA ARG A 142 2.53 -13.12 -6.64
C ARG A 142 3.27 -12.96 -5.32
N PHE A 143 3.59 -11.74 -4.91
CA PHE A 143 4.23 -11.47 -3.62
C PHE A 143 3.37 -11.98 -2.47
N LEU A 144 2.08 -11.62 -2.45
CA LEU A 144 1.14 -12.04 -1.41
C LEU A 144 0.90 -13.55 -1.40
N GLU A 145 0.90 -14.20 -2.58
CA GLU A 145 0.79 -15.66 -2.72
C GLU A 145 2.05 -16.40 -2.26
N THR A 146 3.21 -15.77 -2.40
CA THR A 146 4.51 -16.35 -1.98
C THR A 146 4.75 -16.20 -0.48
N MET A 147 4.11 -15.22 0.17
CA MET A 147 4.20 -15.07 1.62
C MET A 147 3.67 -16.31 2.33
N PRO A 148 4.30 -16.70 3.47
CA PRO A 148 3.73 -17.74 4.32
C PRO A 148 2.31 -17.43 4.73
N ASP A 149 1.48 -18.46 4.87
CA ASP A 149 0.14 -18.38 5.45
C ASP A 149 0.14 -18.89 6.89
N GLY A 150 -0.83 -18.48 7.68
CA GLY A 150 -1.03 -18.99 9.03
C GLY A 150 -1.19 -17.92 10.10
N GLU A 151 -1.15 -18.36 11.33
CA GLU A 151 -1.24 -17.51 12.50
C GLU A 151 -0.01 -16.59 12.59
N GLY A 152 -0.24 -15.29 12.84
CA GLY A 152 0.83 -14.29 12.91
C GLY A 152 1.31 -13.75 11.57
N GLN A 153 0.72 -14.16 10.46
CA GLN A 153 0.93 -13.57 9.14
C GLN A 153 -0.13 -12.50 8.85
N TYR A 154 0.30 -11.35 8.34
CA TYR A 154 -0.57 -10.19 8.13
C TYR A 154 -0.45 -9.67 6.70
N LYS A 155 -1.54 -9.77 5.94
CA LYS A 155 -1.69 -9.19 4.61
C LYS A 155 -2.66 -8.01 4.75
N VAL A 156 -2.11 -6.80 4.83
CA VAL A 156 -2.85 -5.56 5.08
C VAL A 156 -3.20 -4.89 3.76
N PHE A 157 -4.48 -4.81 3.46
CA PHE A 157 -4.98 -4.04 2.34
C PHE A 157 -5.39 -2.64 2.85
N ASP A 158 -4.55 -1.65 2.66
CA ASP A 158 -4.89 -0.23 2.79
C ASP A 158 -5.50 0.20 1.46
N ILE A 159 -6.83 0.22 1.37
CA ILE A 159 -7.54 0.31 0.10
C ILE A 159 -7.13 1.55 -0.71
N ASN A 160 -7.02 2.71 -0.06
CA ASN A 160 -6.43 3.95 -0.57
C ASN A 160 -6.90 4.29 -1.99
N LEU A 161 -8.22 4.41 -2.19
CA LEU A 161 -8.82 4.74 -3.48
C LEU A 161 -8.34 6.12 -3.96
N ARG A 162 -7.89 6.20 -5.21
CA ARG A 162 -7.41 7.44 -5.82
C ARG A 162 -8.05 7.65 -7.17
N GLN A 163 -8.79 8.77 -7.31
CA GLN A 163 -9.44 9.18 -8.56
C GLN A 163 -10.25 8.02 -9.19
N HIS A 164 -9.88 7.59 -10.39
CA HIS A 164 -10.49 6.48 -11.14
C HIS A 164 -9.53 5.28 -11.31
N PHE A 165 -8.41 5.25 -10.55
CA PHE A 165 -7.35 4.25 -10.68
C PHE A 165 -7.64 2.96 -9.88
N TYR A 166 -8.90 2.57 -9.81
CA TYR A 166 -9.34 1.34 -9.19
C TYR A 166 -10.53 0.75 -9.96
N THR A 167 -10.75 -0.54 -9.80
CA THR A 167 -11.92 -1.23 -10.32
C THR A 167 -12.50 -2.13 -9.25
N GLN A 168 -13.79 -2.46 -9.36
CA GLN A 168 -14.43 -3.42 -8.47
C GLN A 168 -13.66 -4.76 -8.45
N GLN A 169 -13.17 -5.23 -9.61
CA GLN A 169 -12.38 -6.45 -9.71
C GLN A 169 -11.10 -6.38 -8.87
N VAL A 170 -10.30 -5.31 -9.01
CA VAL A 170 -9.05 -5.13 -8.22
C VAL A 170 -9.34 -5.09 -6.73
N VAL A 171 -10.41 -4.39 -6.33
CA VAL A 171 -10.82 -4.33 -4.91
C VAL A 171 -11.21 -5.72 -4.40
N GLU A 172 -12.03 -6.45 -5.16
CA GLU A 172 -12.48 -7.79 -4.76
C GLU A 172 -11.33 -8.80 -4.68
N GLU A 173 -10.43 -8.82 -5.67
CA GLU A 173 -9.25 -9.68 -5.67
C GLU A 173 -8.32 -9.37 -4.51
N SER A 174 -8.17 -8.08 -4.15
CA SER A 174 -7.38 -7.63 -3.00
C SER A 174 -8.00 -8.04 -1.67
N LEU A 175 -9.32 -7.92 -1.52
CA LEU A 175 -10.07 -8.38 -0.35
C LEU A 175 -9.94 -9.89 -0.13
N ARG A 176 -9.91 -10.69 -1.20
CA ARG A 176 -9.70 -12.14 -1.12
C ARG A 176 -8.27 -12.54 -0.74
N LYS A 177 -7.29 -11.65 -0.95
CA LYS A 177 -5.86 -11.91 -0.66
C LYS A 177 -5.40 -11.35 0.68
N CYS A 178 -6.15 -10.44 1.28
CA CYS A 178 -5.80 -9.85 2.56
C CYS A 178 -6.47 -10.57 3.74
N ASN A 179 -5.97 -10.30 4.95
CA ASN A 179 -6.63 -10.68 6.19
C ASN A 179 -6.84 -9.48 7.14
N ILE A 180 -6.36 -8.31 6.75
CA ILE A 180 -6.64 -7.04 7.42
C ILE A 180 -7.01 -6.02 6.34
N LEU A 181 -8.18 -5.38 6.48
CA LEU A 181 -8.61 -4.25 5.66
C LEU A 181 -8.48 -2.95 6.47
N LYS A 182 -7.83 -1.94 5.91
CA LYS A 182 -7.91 -0.56 6.38
C LYS A 182 -8.64 0.27 5.33
N ILE A 183 -9.67 0.98 5.75
CA ILE A 183 -10.58 1.74 4.89
C ILE A 183 -11.06 2.99 5.64
N ASN A 184 -11.27 4.11 4.95
CA ASN A 184 -11.93 5.26 5.53
C ASN A 184 -13.44 5.28 5.22
N ASP A 185 -14.18 6.20 5.82
CA ASP A 185 -15.64 6.30 5.70
C ASP A 185 -16.10 6.66 4.28
N GLU A 186 -15.37 7.52 3.58
CA GLU A 186 -15.65 7.87 2.17
C GLU A 186 -15.41 6.68 1.24
N GLU A 187 -14.30 5.99 1.43
CA GLU A 187 -13.95 4.76 0.69
C GLU A 187 -14.95 3.64 0.97
N LEU A 188 -15.41 3.52 2.22
CA LEU A 188 -16.40 2.51 2.61
C LEU A 188 -17.74 2.75 1.89
N ALA A 189 -18.15 4.01 1.71
CA ALA A 189 -19.34 4.34 0.92
C ALA A 189 -19.20 3.90 -0.55
N VAL A 190 -18.02 4.11 -1.16
CA VAL A 190 -17.72 3.66 -2.54
C VAL A 190 -17.76 2.14 -2.64
N VAL A 191 -17.11 1.45 -1.69
CA VAL A 191 -17.09 -0.02 -1.63
C VAL A 191 -18.50 -0.58 -1.37
N GLY A 192 -19.29 0.11 -0.54
CA GLY A 192 -20.70 -0.20 -0.30
C GLY A 192 -21.51 -0.22 -1.60
N GLY A 193 -21.31 0.79 -2.45
CA GLY A 193 -21.92 0.83 -3.79
C GLY A 193 -21.48 -0.30 -4.71
N MET A 194 -20.20 -0.67 -4.69
CA MET A 194 -19.65 -1.76 -5.50
C MET A 194 -20.25 -3.13 -5.14
N PHE A 195 -20.53 -3.37 -3.86
CA PHE A 195 -20.86 -4.70 -3.35
C PHE A 195 -22.29 -4.81 -2.82
N GLY A 196 -23.19 -3.86 -3.16
CA GLY A 196 -24.61 -3.89 -2.82
C GLY A 196 -24.88 -3.71 -1.33
N MET A 197 -24.14 -2.85 -0.68
CA MET A 197 -24.28 -2.54 0.75
C MET A 197 -24.77 -1.11 0.99
N GLU A 198 -25.37 -0.47 -0.03
CA GLU A 198 -25.92 0.88 0.11
C GLU A 198 -27.00 0.91 1.18
N GLY A 199 -27.02 1.96 1.97
CA GLY A 199 -28.00 2.17 3.04
C GLY A 199 -27.70 1.42 4.35
N MET A 200 -26.71 0.54 4.39
CA MET A 200 -26.23 -0.06 5.63
C MET A 200 -25.44 0.96 6.47
N GLN A 201 -25.51 0.83 7.78
CA GLN A 201 -24.64 1.59 8.68
C GLN A 201 -23.18 1.14 8.52
N HIS A 202 -22.21 2.06 8.74
CA HIS A 202 -20.78 1.77 8.58
C HIS A 202 -20.32 0.50 9.32
N GLY A 203 -20.83 0.30 10.57
CA GLY A 203 -20.50 -0.88 11.35
C GLY A 203 -21.04 -2.18 10.75
N GLU A 204 -22.19 -2.15 10.09
CA GLU A 204 -22.78 -3.31 9.39
C GLU A 204 -22.00 -3.61 8.11
N GLN A 205 -21.64 -2.57 7.34
CA GLN A 205 -20.78 -2.73 6.15
C GLN A 205 -19.43 -3.36 6.51
N CYS A 206 -18.77 -2.87 7.58
CA CYS A 206 -17.49 -3.44 8.03
C CYS A 206 -17.61 -4.91 8.45
N ARG A 207 -18.67 -5.29 9.19
CA ARG A 207 -18.91 -6.70 9.56
C ARG A 207 -19.23 -7.56 8.34
N THR A 208 -20.02 -7.03 7.40
CA THR A 208 -20.31 -7.73 6.14
C THR A 208 -19.04 -8.01 5.33
N LEU A 209 -18.12 -7.06 5.24
CA LEU A 209 -16.83 -7.27 4.59
C LEU A 209 -15.98 -8.30 5.34
N LEU A 210 -15.94 -8.20 6.67
CA LEU A 210 -15.21 -9.13 7.53
C LEU A 210 -15.67 -10.56 7.30
N ASP A 211 -16.99 -10.80 7.35
CA ASP A 211 -17.58 -12.13 7.19
C ASP A 211 -17.47 -12.64 5.75
N ARG A 212 -17.78 -11.80 4.75
CA ARG A 212 -17.77 -12.17 3.32
C ARG A 212 -16.41 -12.62 2.81
N TYR A 213 -15.34 -11.98 3.28
CA TYR A 213 -13.97 -12.23 2.83
C TYR A 213 -13.12 -12.99 3.86
N GLY A 214 -13.67 -13.36 5.00
CA GLY A 214 -12.95 -14.07 6.06
C GLY A 214 -11.79 -13.25 6.64
N LEU A 215 -11.98 -11.93 6.75
CA LEU A 215 -10.96 -11.04 7.28
C LEU A 215 -10.83 -11.25 8.79
N ARG A 216 -9.65 -11.03 9.32
CA ARG A 216 -9.41 -11.04 10.78
C ARG A 216 -9.72 -9.70 11.41
N ILE A 217 -9.45 -8.60 10.66
CA ILE A 217 -9.63 -7.23 11.18
C ILE A 217 -10.08 -6.33 10.03
N VAL A 218 -11.04 -5.46 10.33
CA VAL A 218 -11.36 -4.28 9.53
C VAL A 218 -11.12 -3.04 10.37
N ILE A 219 -10.32 -2.12 9.87
CA ILE A 219 -10.00 -0.83 10.50
C ILE A 219 -10.71 0.26 9.70
N LEU A 220 -11.73 0.87 10.27
CA LEU A 220 -12.42 2.02 9.71
C LEU A 220 -11.86 3.31 10.33
N THR A 221 -11.38 4.23 9.48
CA THR A 221 -10.92 5.55 9.91
C THR A 221 -11.94 6.61 9.50
N CYS A 222 -12.22 7.58 10.39
CA CYS A 222 -13.23 8.63 10.22
C CYS A 222 -12.63 10.02 10.47
N GLY A 223 -11.45 10.30 9.94
CA GLY A 223 -10.77 11.58 10.10
C GLY A 223 -10.64 12.00 11.56
N ALA A 224 -11.10 13.20 11.89
CA ALA A 224 -11.06 13.75 13.25
C ALA A 224 -11.97 12.99 14.25
N ALA A 225 -12.95 12.21 13.78
CA ALA A 225 -13.81 11.40 14.64
C ALA A 225 -13.12 10.10 15.15
N GLY A 226 -11.87 9.84 14.69
CA GLY A 226 -11.09 8.71 15.16
C GLY A 226 -11.19 7.48 14.28
N SER A 227 -11.12 6.29 14.89
CA SER A 227 -11.17 5.02 14.18
C SER A 227 -11.91 3.95 14.98
N SER A 228 -12.46 2.97 14.27
CA SER A 228 -13.10 1.79 14.83
C SER A 228 -12.46 0.52 14.29
N VAL A 229 -12.35 -0.50 15.12
CA VAL A 229 -11.78 -1.81 14.77
C VAL A 229 -12.86 -2.87 14.95
N PHE A 230 -13.02 -3.71 13.93
CA PHE A 230 -13.93 -4.86 13.89
C PHE A 230 -13.07 -6.14 13.73
N ALA A 231 -13.32 -7.15 14.55
CA ALA A 231 -12.62 -8.44 14.58
C ALA A 231 -13.58 -9.57 14.97
#